data_031b8181f65271cbb50f3cd5677c27aa
#
_entry.id   031b8181f65271cbb50f3cd5677c27aa
#
_cell.length_a   1.000
_cell.length_b   1.000
_cell.length_c   1.000
_cell.angle_alpha   90.00
_cell.angle_beta   90.00
_cell.angle_gamma   90.00
#
_symmetry.space_group_name_H-M   'P 1'
#
loop_
_entity.id
_entity.type
_entity.pdbx_description
1 polymer ?
#
loop_
_entity_poly.entity_id
_entity_poly.type
_entity_poly.pdbx_seq_one_letter_code
_entity_poly.pdbx_strand_id
1 'polypeptide(L)'
;HRASDFDPAIEQPGIDRVFTSGLTSGLPMLLPVGVLYDTPANGASLLRYLRQRGYPVQRVEMGEEPDGQYVAPEDYGALYLQVADALHAVDPGLELGGPAFQSLDSDPMMAWAGYSGVEDQSWLTRLLAYLNGRGRERDLAFVSFEWYPFDDICAPPGPHLLQGPQLLAEALDDLHEQGLPASVPLLMTEYGYSAFATQAEVDLPGALFNADTVGQFLTLGGAATYLYGYEPSPLEREPNCASWGNNTLFLSDNRRRIRARTATYYGARLLTRQWIGAADQPHDVYSGHLDLAGKDAALVSAYPILRPNGLWSVLLINKDPNQEWVARIRFTGIDDGRVEFLRGPADLYQFSAAQYRWRTAGKRSHSARD
;
A
#
# COMPACT_ATOMS: atom_id res chain seq x y z
N HIS A 1 8.37 20.59 -3.74
CA HIS A 1 9.52 20.27 -4.58
C HIS A 1 10.60 21.32 -4.38
N ARG A 2 11.82 20.88 -4.07
CA ARG A 2 12.97 21.74 -3.99
C ARG A 2 13.36 22.21 -5.40
N ALA A 3 13.89 23.42 -5.52
CA ALA A 3 14.44 23.87 -6.79
C ALA A 3 15.55 22.94 -7.33
N SER A 4 16.22 22.20 -6.44
CA SER A 4 17.24 21.19 -6.78
C SER A 4 16.66 19.90 -7.38
N ASP A 5 15.38 19.63 -7.17
CA ASP A 5 14.68 18.47 -7.72
C ASP A 5 14.12 18.81 -9.12
N PHE A 6 14.35 20.02 -9.56
CA PHE A 6 13.87 20.55 -10.82
C PHE A 6 14.96 20.35 -11.89
N ASP A 7 14.74 19.40 -12.77
CA ASP A 7 15.46 19.39 -14.04
C ASP A 7 14.63 20.20 -15.03
N PRO A 8 15.10 21.39 -15.46
CA PRO A 8 14.35 22.23 -16.40
C PRO A 8 14.19 21.57 -17.77
N ALA A 9 14.94 20.51 -18.07
CA ALA A 9 14.77 19.70 -19.27
C ALA A 9 13.66 18.64 -19.16
N ILE A 10 13.19 18.37 -17.94
CA ILE A 10 12.15 17.38 -17.65
C ILE A 10 11.03 18.09 -16.86
N GLU A 11 10.01 18.55 -17.57
CA GLU A 11 8.83 19.11 -16.92
C GLU A 11 8.12 18.02 -16.13
N GLN A 12 8.19 18.10 -14.82
CA GLN A 12 7.34 17.26 -13.96
C GLN A 12 5.90 17.74 -14.06
N PRO A 13 4.92 16.85 -14.17
CA PRO A 13 3.52 17.24 -14.21
C PRO A 13 3.14 17.91 -12.90
N GLY A 14 2.72 19.15 -12.95
CA GLY A 14 2.13 19.84 -11.81
C GLY A 14 0.79 19.19 -11.44
N ILE A 15 0.34 19.46 -10.23
CA ILE A 15 -0.90 18.87 -9.67
C ILE A 15 -2.14 19.13 -10.54
N ASP A 16 -2.22 20.29 -11.20
CA ASP A 16 -3.29 20.59 -12.16
C ASP A 16 -3.32 19.59 -13.31
N ARG A 17 -2.16 19.21 -13.82
CA ARG A 17 -2.06 18.25 -14.92
C ARG A 17 -2.47 16.85 -14.48
N VAL A 18 -2.15 16.45 -13.25
CA VAL A 18 -2.60 15.17 -12.69
C VAL A 18 -4.13 15.11 -12.68
N PHE A 19 -4.80 16.14 -12.14
CA PHE A 19 -6.26 16.15 -12.09
C PHE A 19 -6.92 16.30 -13.46
N THR A 20 -6.40 17.18 -14.33
CA THR A 20 -6.99 17.43 -15.65
C THR A 20 -6.73 16.32 -16.66
N SER A 21 -5.75 15.44 -16.42
CA SER A 21 -5.45 14.29 -17.27
C SER A 21 -6.48 13.17 -17.19
N GLY A 22 -7.33 13.18 -16.15
CA GLY A 22 -8.26 12.08 -15.84
C GLY A 22 -7.63 10.89 -15.11
N LEU A 23 -6.36 10.96 -14.74
CA LEU A 23 -5.67 9.89 -13.98
C LEU A 23 -6.35 9.58 -12.66
N THR A 24 -6.84 10.60 -11.97
CA THR A 24 -7.52 10.47 -10.68
C THR A 24 -8.91 9.82 -10.79
N SER A 25 -9.45 9.69 -11.98
CA SER A 25 -10.83 9.19 -12.22
C SER A 25 -11.90 9.89 -11.37
N GLY A 26 -11.64 11.14 -10.92
CA GLY A 26 -12.53 11.89 -10.02
C GLY A 26 -12.49 11.49 -8.55
N LEU A 27 -11.63 10.55 -8.19
CA LEU A 27 -11.46 10.09 -6.79
C LEU A 27 -10.77 11.16 -5.94
N PRO A 28 -11.11 11.25 -4.64
CA PRO A 28 -10.39 12.10 -3.70
C PRO A 28 -8.91 11.71 -3.61
N MET A 29 -8.06 12.73 -3.52
CA MET A 29 -6.63 12.55 -3.30
C MET A 29 -6.35 12.39 -1.81
N LEU A 30 -5.48 11.46 -1.43
CA LEU A 30 -4.70 11.54 -0.21
C LEU A 30 -3.56 12.54 -0.47
N LEU A 31 -3.61 13.68 0.23
CA LEU A 31 -2.63 14.76 0.04
C LEU A 31 -1.45 14.59 0.99
N PRO A 32 -0.22 14.37 0.52
CA PRO A 32 0.94 14.38 1.40
C PRO A 32 1.34 15.83 1.73
N VAL A 33 1.69 16.07 3.00
CA VAL A 33 2.24 17.34 3.48
C VAL A 33 3.52 17.10 4.26
N GLY A 34 4.59 17.76 3.86
CA GLY A 34 5.93 17.58 4.42
C GLY A 34 6.07 18.23 5.81
N VAL A 35 5.64 17.53 6.85
CA VAL A 35 5.69 18.06 8.23
C VAL A 35 7.10 18.38 8.70
N LEU A 36 8.09 17.58 8.31
CA LEU A 36 9.49 17.77 8.72
C LEU A 36 10.24 18.82 7.89
N TYR A 37 9.81 19.05 6.65
CA TYR A 37 10.59 19.83 5.67
C TYR A 37 9.84 21.04 5.12
N ASP A 38 8.63 21.26 5.59
CA ASP A 38 7.78 22.37 5.13
C ASP A 38 7.23 23.17 6.32
N THR A 39 6.46 24.19 6.05
CA THR A 39 5.84 25.04 7.07
C THR A 39 4.32 24.86 7.09
N PRO A 40 3.67 25.03 8.25
CA PRO A 40 2.22 25.00 8.35
C PRO A 40 1.52 25.97 7.36
N ALA A 41 2.12 27.15 7.16
CA ALA A 41 1.59 28.16 6.23
C ALA A 41 1.62 27.70 4.77
N ASN A 42 2.67 26.96 4.36
CA ASN A 42 2.79 26.43 3.01
C ASN A 42 1.82 25.28 2.77
N GLY A 43 1.69 24.33 3.72
CA GLY A 43 0.69 23.27 3.67
C GLY A 43 -0.76 23.84 3.54
N ALA A 44 -1.09 24.84 4.38
CA ALA A 44 -2.37 25.54 4.29
C ALA A 44 -2.57 26.25 2.94
N SER A 45 -1.51 26.81 2.36
CA SER A 45 -1.57 27.47 1.04
C SER A 45 -1.81 26.47 -0.09
N LEU A 46 -1.18 25.31 -0.03
CA LEU A 46 -1.42 24.20 -0.95
C LEU A 46 -2.88 23.74 -0.88
N LEU A 47 -3.41 23.52 0.32
CA LEU A 47 -4.80 23.10 0.51
C LEU A 47 -5.78 24.15 -0.03
N ARG A 48 -5.56 25.46 0.24
CA ARG A 48 -6.39 26.53 -0.33
C ARG A 48 -6.38 26.51 -1.86
N TYR A 49 -5.20 26.31 -2.45
CA TYR A 49 -5.07 26.20 -3.90
C TYR A 49 -5.93 25.06 -4.46
N LEU A 50 -5.81 23.86 -3.87
CA LEU A 50 -6.58 22.69 -4.30
C LEU A 50 -8.09 22.92 -4.17
N ARG A 51 -8.54 23.52 -3.05
CA ARG A 51 -9.95 23.89 -2.84
C ARG A 51 -10.43 24.90 -3.87
N GLN A 52 -9.65 25.94 -4.19
CA GLN A 52 -9.98 26.93 -5.20
C GLN A 52 -10.09 26.33 -6.60
N ARG A 53 -9.34 25.28 -6.88
CA ARG A 53 -9.40 24.54 -8.16
C ARG A 53 -10.53 23.51 -8.20
N GLY A 54 -11.22 23.28 -7.08
CA GLY A 54 -12.25 22.24 -6.97
C GLY A 54 -11.72 20.82 -6.99
N TYR A 55 -10.45 20.63 -6.66
CA TYR A 55 -9.85 19.30 -6.59
C TYR A 55 -10.26 18.60 -5.29
N PRO A 56 -10.78 17.37 -5.36
CA PRO A 56 -11.24 16.67 -4.17
C PRO A 56 -10.06 16.20 -3.31
N VAL A 57 -9.99 16.72 -2.08
CA VAL A 57 -9.08 16.29 -1.03
C VAL A 57 -9.90 15.99 0.20
N GLN A 58 -9.85 14.78 0.70
CA GLN A 58 -10.55 14.37 1.92
C GLN A 58 -9.58 14.13 3.06
N ARG A 59 -8.44 13.55 2.75
CA ARG A 59 -7.42 13.12 3.70
C ARG A 59 -6.09 13.79 3.41
N VAL A 60 -5.36 14.08 4.49
CA VAL A 60 -3.98 14.57 4.42
C VAL A 60 -3.08 13.65 5.21
N GLU A 61 -2.05 13.16 4.58
CA GLU A 61 -0.96 12.43 5.20
C GLU A 61 0.11 13.40 5.68
N MET A 62 0.42 13.31 6.96
CA MET A 62 1.21 14.28 7.68
C MET A 62 2.65 13.81 7.85
N GLY A 63 3.48 14.09 6.88
CA GLY A 63 4.88 13.68 6.85
C GLY A 63 5.08 12.33 6.15
N GLU A 64 6.30 11.83 6.25
CA GLU A 64 6.77 10.58 5.65
C GLU A 64 7.97 10.07 6.46
N GLU A 65 7.92 8.82 6.87
CA GLU A 65 9.00 8.09 7.55
C GLU A 65 9.69 8.85 8.71
N PRO A 66 8.99 9.51 9.65
CA PRO A 66 9.66 10.22 10.73
C PRO A 66 10.42 9.27 11.68
N ASP A 67 9.95 8.04 11.79
CA ASP A 67 10.59 6.94 12.49
C ASP A 67 11.94 6.58 11.83
N GLY A 68 11.99 6.39 10.53
CA GLY A 68 13.21 6.14 9.74
C GLY A 68 14.17 7.33 9.68
N GLN A 69 13.68 8.53 9.92
CA GLN A 69 14.48 9.75 9.98
C GLN A 69 14.94 10.12 11.40
N TYR A 70 14.74 9.23 12.35
CA TYR A 70 15.14 9.40 13.76
C TYR A 70 14.53 10.64 14.45
N VAL A 71 13.30 10.99 14.07
CA VAL A 71 12.55 12.07 14.72
C VAL A 71 11.82 11.53 15.94
N ALA A 72 11.99 12.18 17.09
CA ALA A 72 11.29 11.77 18.30
C ALA A 72 9.76 11.92 18.12
N PRO A 73 8.94 10.97 18.62
CA PRO A 73 7.49 11.04 18.46
C PRO A 73 6.87 12.30 19.05
N GLU A 74 7.43 12.86 20.11
CA GLU A 74 6.98 14.12 20.72
C GLU A 74 7.30 15.33 19.85
N ASP A 75 8.47 15.33 19.20
CA ASP A 75 8.87 16.40 18.26
C ASP A 75 8.02 16.34 16.99
N TYR A 76 7.81 15.14 16.44
CA TYR A 76 6.87 14.96 15.36
C TYR A 76 5.46 15.40 15.76
N GLY A 77 4.95 14.98 16.92
CA GLY A 77 3.64 15.36 17.43
C GLY A 77 3.48 16.88 17.58
N ALA A 78 4.55 17.59 18.00
CA ALA A 78 4.54 19.04 18.10
C ALA A 78 4.44 19.74 16.73
N LEU A 79 5.14 19.23 15.72
CA LEU A 79 5.05 19.72 14.34
C LEU A 79 3.70 19.37 13.72
N TYR A 80 3.26 18.13 13.91
CA TYR A 80 1.95 17.63 13.47
C TYR A 80 0.83 18.57 13.89
N LEU A 81 0.76 18.92 15.18
CA LEU A 81 -0.30 19.79 15.71
C LEU A 81 -0.26 21.21 15.12
N GLN A 82 0.93 21.76 14.86
CA GLN A 82 1.04 23.07 14.21
C GLN A 82 0.50 23.06 12.78
N VAL A 83 0.82 21.99 12.03
CA VAL A 83 0.30 21.81 10.66
C VAL A 83 -1.20 21.53 10.70
N ALA A 84 -1.67 20.68 11.64
CA ALA A 84 -3.08 20.38 11.82
C ALA A 84 -3.92 21.64 12.06
N ASP A 85 -3.49 22.52 12.96
CA ASP A 85 -4.16 23.80 13.23
C ASP A 85 -4.25 24.66 11.98
N ALA A 86 -3.18 24.73 11.18
CA ALA A 86 -3.15 25.51 9.95
C ALA A 86 -4.05 24.94 8.84
N LEU A 87 -4.13 23.62 8.72
CA LEU A 87 -4.98 22.93 7.73
C LEU A 87 -6.46 23.01 8.14
N HIS A 88 -6.78 22.77 9.42
CA HIS A 88 -8.16 22.88 9.94
C HIS A 88 -8.69 24.33 9.92
N ALA A 89 -7.81 25.33 9.97
CA ALA A 89 -8.22 26.71 9.73
C ALA A 89 -8.67 26.98 8.29
N VAL A 90 -8.29 26.12 7.33
CA VAL A 90 -8.75 26.17 5.93
C VAL A 90 -9.98 25.30 5.73
N ASP A 91 -9.98 24.10 6.28
CA ASP A 91 -11.06 23.12 6.16
C ASP A 91 -11.17 22.29 7.45
N PRO A 92 -12.12 22.63 8.32
CA PRO A 92 -12.29 21.91 9.60
C PRO A 92 -12.77 20.47 9.47
N GLY A 93 -13.28 20.06 8.30
CA GLY A 93 -13.75 18.70 8.03
C GLY A 93 -12.69 17.75 7.46
N LEU A 94 -11.44 18.21 7.36
CA LEU A 94 -10.37 17.46 6.77
C LEU A 94 -9.90 16.33 7.73
N GLU A 95 -9.77 15.12 7.22
CA GLU A 95 -9.20 14.01 7.95
C GLU A 95 -7.66 14.06 7.87
N LEU A 96 -7.00 14.21 9.01
CA LEU A 96 -5.54 14.24 9.11
C LEU A 96 -5.04 12.93 9.70
N GLY A 97 -3.92 12.44 9.22
CA GLY A 97 -3.31 11.20 9.71
C GLY A 97 -1.84 11.10 9.33
N GLY A 98 -1.28 9.98 9.54
CA GLY A 98 0.14 9.67 9.34
C GLY A 98 0.58 8.63 10.37
N PRO A 99 1.87 8.49 10.58
CA PRO A 99 2.98 9.29 10.06
C PRO A 99 3.58 8.78 8.73
N ALA A 100 2.99 7.79 8.05
CA ALA A 100 3.62 6.98 7.04
C ALA A 100 4.85 6.28 7.62
N PHE A 101 4.63 5.34 8.55
CA PHE A 101 5.73 4.57 9.13
C PHE A 101 6.52 3.85 8.06
N GLN A 102 7.85 3.92 8.13
CA GLN A 102 8.75 3.28 7.17
C GLN A 102 8.64 1.76 7.21
N SER A 103 8.43 1.19 8.40
CA SER A 103 8.30 -0.25 8.59
C SER A 103 7.49 -0.58 9.81
N LEU A 104 6.72 -1.66 9.74
CA LEU A 104 6.00 -2.22 10.89
C LEU A 104 6.54 -3.57 11.33
N ASP A 105 7.34 -4.22 10.50
CA ASP A 105 7.61 -5.67 10.64
C ASP A 105 8.84 -6.00 11.45
N SER A 106 9.66 -5.06 11.82
CA SER A 106 10.92 -5.53 12.33
C SER A 106 11.53 -4.68 13.30
N ASP A 107 10.92 -3.73 13.89
CA ASP A 107 12.05 -3.21 14.38
C ASP A 107 12.02 -2.11 15.29
N PRO A 108 13.12 -1.99 15.78
CA PRO A 108 13.64 -0.94 16.62
C PRO A 108 13.06 0.45 16.36
N MET A 109 12.52 0.66 15.18
CA MET A 109 11.80 1.87 14.81
C MET A 109 10.47 2.04 15.56
N MET A 110 9.79 0.96 15.82
CA MET A 110 8.60 0.92 16.66
C MET A 110 8.96 0.88 18.13
N ALA A 111 10.04 0.18 18.49
CA ALA A 111 10.62 0.08 19.81
C ALA A 111 11.87 0.95 19.90
N TRP A 112 11.72 2.24 19.90
CA TRP A 112 12.84 3.19 19.98
C TRP A 112 13.48 3.15 21.37
N ALA A 113 14.21 2.05 21.58
CA ALA A 113 14.94 1.81 22.81
C ALA A 113 16.02 2.88 23.02
N GLY A 114 16.10 3.42 24.22
CA GLY A 114 17.21 4.23 24.67
C GLY A 114 17.18 5.70 24.29
N TYR A 115 16.14 6.22 23.67
CA TYR A 115 16.00 7.65 23.51
C TYR A 115 15.15 8.25 24.64
N SER A 116 15.73 9.13 25.42
CA SER A 116 15.09 9.87 26.50
C SER A 116 14.63 9.10 27.77
N GLY A 117 15.14 7.91 28.04
CA GLY A 117 14.84 7.18 29.29
C GLY A 117 13.45 6.56 29.36
N VAL A 118 12.78 6.38 28.24
CA VAL A 118 11.48 5.68 28.11
C VAL A 118 11.74 4.40 27.33
N GLU A 119 12.58 3.54 27.90
CA GLU A 119 13.20 2.39 27.22
C GLU A 119 12.21 1.31 26.76
N ASP A 120 10.98 1.32 27.28
CA ASP A 120 10.00 0.25 27.04
C ASP A 120 8.75 0.72 26.24
N GLN A 121 8.76 1.90 25.64
CA GLN A 121 7.61 2.42 24.90
C GLN A 121 7.93 2.62 23.42
N SER A 122 7.08 2.08 22.56
CA SER A 122 7.20 2.25 21.13
C SER A 122 7.02 3.70 20.69
N TRP A 123 7.47 4.01 19.48
CA TRP A 123 7.28 5.31 18.87
C TRP A 123 5.79 5.70 18.81
N LEU A 124 4.93 4.74 18.40
CA LEU A 124 3.48 4.95 18.32
C LEU A 124 2.86 5.20 19.68
N THR A 125 3.18 4.39 20.70
CA THR A 125 2.66 4.58 22.07
C THR A 125 2.98 5.98 22.58
N ARG A 126 4.18 6.48 22.33
CA ARG A 126 4.62 7.82 22.74
C ARG A 126 3.89 8.93 21.98
N LEU A 127 3.69 8.77 20.67
CA LEU A 127 2.89 9.72 19.89
C LEU A 127 1.45 9.78 20.39
N LEU A 128 0.82 8.64 20.61
CA LEU A 128 -0.55 8.58 21.13
C LEU A 128 -0.66 9.23 22.51
N ALA A 129 0.30 8.98 23.39
CA ALA A 129 0.36 9.63 24.70
C ALA A 129 0.56 11.15 24.60
N TYR A 130 1.39 11.61 23.64
CA TYR A 130 1.62 13.03 23.37
C TYR A 130 0.34 13.74 22.93
N LEU A 131 -0.40 13.17 21.99
CA LEU A 131 -1.65 13.72 21.46
C LEU A 131 -2.74 13.70 22.55
N ASN A 132 -2.90 12.58 23.26
CA ASN A 132 -3.88 12.42 24.33
C ASN A 132 -3.63 13.40 25.48
N GLY A 133 -2.39 13.56 25.91
CA GLY A 133 -2.01 14.53 26.97
C GLY A 133 -2.36 15.99 26.63
N ARG A 134 -2.70 16.26 25.37
CA ARG A 134 -3.13 17.58 24.86
C ARG A 134 -4.62 17.63 24.50
N GLY A 135 -5.35 16.52 24.65
CA GLY A 135 -6.74 16.40 24.22
C GLY A 135 -6.91 16.51 22.69
N ARG A 136 -5.91 16.05 21.93
CA ARG A 136 -5.84 16.18 20.47
C ARG A 136 -5.80 14.81 19.77
N GLU A 137 -6.20 13.75 20.43
CA GLU A 137 -6.27 12.40 19.88
C GLU A 137 -7.14 12.30 18.63
N ARG A 138 -8.15 13.15 18.51
CA ARG A 138 -9.06 13.18 17.35
C ARG A 138 -8.43 13.78 16.09
N ASP A 139 -7.30 14.46 16.23
CA ASP A 139 -6.57 14.98 15.07
C ASP A 139 -5.87 13.86 14.32
N LEU A 140 -5.66 12.70 14.94
CA LEU A 140 -5.19 11.49 14.26
C LEU A 140 -6.40 10.69 13.76
N ALA A 141 -6.92 11.07 12.59
CA ALA A 141 -8.10 10.44 12.00
C ALA A 141 -7.79 9.09 11.32
N PHE A 142 -6.53 8.80 11.02
CA PHE A 142 -6.03 7.52 10.53
C PHE A 142 -4.55 7.36 10.84
N VAL A 143 -4.07 6.12 10.85
CA VAL A 143 -2.63 5.82 10.86
C VAL A 143 -2.23 5.29 9.50
N SER A 144 -1.09 5.75 8.98
CA SER A 144 -0.52 5.30 7.72
C SER A 144 0.86 4.69 7.88
N PHE A 145 1.18 3.77 6.97
CA PHE A 145 2.45 3.05 6.97
C PHE A 145 2.80 2.55 5.57
N GLU A 146 4.07 2.23 5.39
CA GLU A 146 4.62 1.56 4.23
C GLU A 146 4.80 0.06 4.49
N TRP A 147 4.68 -0.74 3.43
CA TRP A 147 4.79 -2.19 3.54
C TRP A 147 5.70 -2.77 2.47
N TYR A 148 6.98 -2.99 2.85
CA TYR A 148 8.03 -3.59 2.03
C TYR A 148 8.80 -4.63 2.86
N PRO A 149 8.19 -5.77 3.20
CA PRO A 149 8.70 -6.63 4.27
C PRO A 149 9.95 -7.45 3.92
N PHE A 150 10.50 -7.36 2.70
CA PHE A 150 11.59 -8.23 2.30
C PHE A 150 12.84 -7.46 1.85
N ASP A 151 13.83 -7.41 2.75
CA ASP A 151 15.15 -6.83 2.48
C ASP A 151 16.13 -7.84 1.88
N ASP A 152 15.90 -9.15 2.09
CA ASP A 152 16.70 -10.19 1.46
C ASP A 152 16.27 -10.44 0.01
N ILE A 153 16.57 -9.46 -0.82
CA ILE A 153 16.22 -9.45 -2.25
C ILE A 153 16.93 -10.49 -3.10
N CYS A 154 17.95 -11.15 -2.54
CA CYS A 154 18.68 -12.23 -3.20
C CYS A 154 18.06 -13.61 -2.91
N ALA A 155 17.21 -13.71 -1.90
CA ALA A 155 16.52 -14.94 -1.57
C ALA A 155 15.50 -15.36 -2.64
N PRO A 156 15.21 -16.66 -2.77
CA PRO A 156 14.11 -17.12 -3.62
C PRO A 156 12.77 -16.58 -3.12
N PRO A 157 11.90 -16.05 -3.98
CA PRO A 157 10.66 -15.40 -3.56
C PRO A 157 9.58 -16.36 -3.02
N GLY A 158 9.69 -17.65 -3.27
CA GLY A 158 8.68 -18.62 -2.85
C GLY A 158 8.37 -18.60 -1.34
N PRO A 159 9.37 -18.72 -0.45
CA PRO A 159 9.15 -18.61 1.00
C PRO A 159 8.50 -17.26 1.41
N HIS A 160 8.92 -16.15 0.82
CA HIS A 160 8.38 -14.83 1.08
C HIS A 160 6.88 -14.73 0.73
N LEU A 161 6.47 -15.31 -0.41
CA LEU A 161 5.05 -15.35 -0.79
C LEU A 161 4.20 -16.14 0.22
N LEU A 162 4.76 -17.18 0.85
CA LEU A 162 4.01 -18.00 1.79
C LEU A 162 3.85 -17.34 3.16
N GLN A 163 4.84 -16.55 3.59
CA GLN A 163 4.82 -15.90 4.90
C GLN A 163 4.20 -14.50 4.88
N GLY A 164 4.15 -13.83 3.71
CA GLY A 164 3.68 -12.45 3.60
C GLY A 164 2.35 -12.14 4.29
N PRO A 165 1.28 -12.94 4.11
CA PRO A 165 0.01 -12.68 4.77
C PRO A 165 0.08 -12.77 6.31
N GLN A 166 0.89 -13.68 6.86
CA GLN A 166 1.07 -13.80 8.31
C GLN A 166 1.86 -12.62 8.87
N LEU A 167 2.96 -12.23 8.21
CA LEU A 167 3.76 -11.07 8.62
C LEU A 167 2.90 -9.80 8.69
N LEU A 168 2.04 -9.58 7.70
CA LEU A 168 1.14 -8.43 7.72
C LEU A 168 0.14 -8.50 8.88
N ALA A 169 -0.42 -9.67 9.17
CA ALA A 169 -1.34 -9.83 10.29
C ALA A 169 -0.65 -9.53 11.62
N GLU A 170 0.55 -10.08 11.84
CA GLU A 170 1.37 -9.83 13.03
C GLU A 170 1.69 -8.35 13.19
N ALA A 171 2.10 -7.66 12.11
CA ALA A 171 2.41 -6.24 12.16
C ALA A 171 1.18 -5.37 12.50
N LEU A 172 -0.01 -5.72 12.03
CA LEU A 172 -1.23 -4.98 12.39
C LEU A 172 -1.67 -5.26 13.83
N ASP A 173 -1.49 -6.48 14.32
CA ASP A 173 -1.76 -6.83 15.72
C ASP A 173 -0.82 -6.04 16.63
N ASP A 174 0.46 -5.92 16.30
CA ASP A 174 1.44 -5.13 17.05
C ASP A 174 1.05 -3.65 17.17
N LEU A 175 0.48 -3.03 16.13
CA LEU A 175 -0.04 -1.66 16.22
C LEU A 175 -1.13 -1.52 17.29
N HIS A 176 -2.03 -2.49 17.36
CA HIS A 176 -3.11 -2.49 18.36
C HIS A 176 -2.58 -2.78 19.77
N GLU A 177 -1.61 -3.68 19.92
CA GLU A 177 -0.93 -3.95 21.19
C GLU A 177 -0.19 -2.72 21.73
N GLN A 178 0.29 -1.85 20.84
CA GLN A 178 0.92 -0.59 21.19
C GLN A 178 -0.07 0.54 21.53
N GLY A 179 -1.35 0.24 21.57
CA GLY A 179 -2.39 1.13 22.04
C GLY A 179 -3.17 1.87 20.96
N LEU A 180 -2.98 1.54 19.67
CA LEU A 180 -3.80 2.11 18.62
C LEU A 180 -5.26 1.63 18.75
N PRO A 181 -6.24 2.54 18.90
CA PRO A 181 -7.63 2.14 18.99
C PRO A 181 -8.11 1.46 17.68
N ALA A 182 -8.83 0.36 17.78
CA ALA A 182 -9.40 -0.35 16.62
C ALA A 182 -10.37 0.50 15.78
N SER A 183 -10.82 1.64 16.30
CA SER A 183 -11.66 2.60 15.57
C SER A 183 -10.86 3.55 14.67
N VAL A 184 -9.54 3.61 14.81
CA VAL A 184 -8.67 4.44 13.94
C VAL A 184 -8.35 3.66 12.67
N PRO A 185 -8.78 4.14 11.50
CA PRO A 185 -8.49 3.47 10.23
C PRO A 185 -7.00 3.33 9.96
N LEU A 186 -6.62 2.19 9.37
CA LEU A 186 -5.27 1.94 8.88
C LEU A 186 -5.21 2.14 7.36
N LEU A 187 -4.24 2.91 6.89
CA LEU A 187 -3.94 3.12 5.48
C LEU A 187 -2.54 2.62 5.16
N MET A 188 -2.43 1.74 4.19
CA MET A 188 -1.15 1.32 3.63
C MET A 188 -0.82 2.24 2.47
N THR A 189 -0.02 3.28 2.72
CA THR A 189 0.17 4.39 1.78
C THR A 189 1.29 4.16 0.78
N GLU A 190 2.13 3.18 1.06
CA GLU A 190 3.02 2.56 0.07
C GLU A 190 3.06 1.06 0.30
N TYR A 191 3.20 0.29 -0.77
CA TYR A 191 3.51 -1.13 -0.65
C TYR A 191 4.14 -1.69 -1.92
N GLY A 192 4.95 -2.72 -1.72
CA GLY A 192 5.62 -3.51 -2.72
C GLY A 192 6.23 -4.77 -2.09
N TYR A 193 6.83 -5.62 -2.90
CA TYR A 193 7.54 -6.80 -2.40
C TYR A 193 8.78 -6.40 -1.58
N SER A 194 9.50 -5.38 -2.04
CA SER A 194 10.70 -4.82 -1.40
C SER A 194 10.85 -3.34 -1.74
N ALA A 195 11.43 -2.56 -0.85
CA ALA A 195 11.86 -1.20 -1.13
C ALA A 195 13.07 -1.14 -2.09
N PHE A 196 13.75 -2.28 -2.29
CA PHE A 196 14.93 -2.38 -3.18
C PHE A 196 14.55 -2.92 -4.56
N ALA A 197 15.29 -2.52 -5.59
CA ALA A 197 15.08 -2.97 -6.96
C ALA A 197 15.43 -4.45 -7.13
N THR A 198 14.44 -5.32 -7.01
CA THR A 198 14.61 -6.78 -7.18
C THR A 198 13.87 -7.30 -8.41
N GLN A 199 14.35 -8.45 -8.94
CA GLN A 199 13.65 -9.13 -10.03
C GLN A 199 12.24 -9.55 -9.62
N ALA A 200 11.99 -9.89 -8.36
CA ALA A 200 10.67 -10.28 -7.88
C ALA A 200 9.62 -9.20 -8.17
N GLU A 201 9.96 -7.92 -8.07
CA GLU A 201 9.06 -6.79 -8.30
C GLU A 201 8.57 -6.69 -9.75
N VAL A 202 9.41 -7.03 -10.71
CA VAL A 202 9.06 -6.94 -12.14
C VAL A 202 8.49 -8.23 -12.71
N ASP A 203 8.55 -9.32 -11.96
CA ASP A 203 8.10 -10.67 -12.35
C ASP A 203 6.86 -11.09 -11.53
N LEU A 204 6.33 -12.27 -11.83
CA LEU A 204 5.11 -12.80 -11.21
C LEU A 204 5.11 -12.78 -9.67
N PRO A 205 6.22 -13.07 -8.97
CA PRO A 205 6.22 -13.02 -7.51
C PRO A 205 5.75 -11.67 -6.92
N GLY A 206 6.22 -10.55 -7.47
CA GLY A 206 5.79 -9.23 -7.02
C GLY A 206 4.29 -8.99 -7.25
N ALA A 207 3.77 -9.42 -8.42
CA ALA A 207 2.34 -9.30 -8.69
C ALA A 207 1.48 -10.17 -7.76
N LEU A 208 1.93 -11.39 -7.44
CA LEU A 208 1.24 -12.29 -6.51
C LEU A 208 1.29 -11.72 -5.09
N PHE A 209 2.47 -11.29 -4.64
CA PHE A 209 2.65 -10.67 -3.32
C PHE A 209 1.75 -9.45 -3.15
N ASN A 210 1.79 -8.50 -4.08
CA ASN A 210 1.00 -7.28 -4.01
C ASN A 210 -0.50 -7.56 -4.00
N ALA A 211 -0.96 -8.55 -4.76
CA ALA A 211 -2.36 -8.95 -4.74
C ALA A 211 -2.77 -9.60 -3.42
N ASP A 212 -1.90 -10.45 -2.86
CA ASP A 212 -2.11 -11.12 -1.56
C ASP A 212 -2.13 -10.11 -0.41
N THR A 213 -1.19 -9.16 -0.42
CA THR A 213 -1.12 -8.05 0.53
C THR A 213 -2.41 -7.23 0.55
N VAL A 214 -2.93 -6.81 -0.60
CA VAL A 214 -4.19 -6.04 -0.67
C VAL A 214 -5.36 -6.87 -0.14
N GLY A 215 -5.48 -8.13 -0.58
CA GLY A 215 -6.55 -9.02 -0.13
C GLY A 215 -6.52 -9.25 1.37
N GLN A 216 -5.35 -9.53 1.93
CA GLN A 216 -5.13 -9.74 3.35
C GLN A 216 -5.41 -8.48 4.16
N PHE A 217 -4.84 -7.34 3.76
CA PHE A 217 -5.02 -6.07 4.46
C PHE A 217 -6.49 -5.67 4.59
N LEU A 218 -7.25 -5.74 3.49
CA LEU A 218 -8.68 -5.43 3.53
C LEU A 218 -9.48 -6.44 4.38
N THR A 219 -9.10 -7.72 4.38
CA THR A 219 -9.72 -8.76 5.21
C THR A 219 -9.46 -8.52 6.71
N LEU A 220 -8.31 -7.97 7.05
CA LEU A 220 -7.93 -7.58 8.41
C LEU A 220 -8.52 -6.23 8.86
N GLY A 221 -9.35 -5.58 8.04
CA GLY A 221 -10.00 -4.33 8.38
C GLY A 221 -9.25 -3.07 7.92
N GLY A 222 -8.21 -3.22 7.12
CA GLY A 222 -7.52 -2.08 6.50
C GLY A 222 -8.44 -1.25 5.62
N ALA A 223 -8.27 0.07 5.62
CA ALA A 223 -9.19 0.99 4.98
C ALA A 223 -8.85 1.34 3.52
N ALA A 224 -7.57 1.46 3.19
CA ALA A 224 -7.13 1.77 1.83
C ALA A 224 -5.67 1.35 1.60
N THR A 225 -5.34 1.04 0.35
CA THR A 225 -3.97 0.74 -0.08
C THR A 225 -3.57 1.58 -1.28
N TYR A 226 -2.32 2.03 -1.31
CA TYR A 226 -1.75 2.83 -2.40
C TYR A 226 -0.47 2.14 -2.90
N LEU A 227 -0.52 1.63 -4.14
CA LEU A 227 0.61 0.94 -4.74
C LEU A 227 1.71 1.93 -5.12
N TYR A 228 2.92 1.65 -4.68
CA TYR A 228 4.10 2.45 -5.05
C TYR A 228 4.46 2.28 -6.53
N GLY A 229 5.18 3.31 -7.07
CA GLY A 229 5.89 3.18 -8.32
C GLY A 229 5.07 3.44 -9.59
N TYR A 230 4.12 4.38 -9.56
CA TYR A 230 3.40 4.78 -10.77
C TYR A 230 4.30 5.51 -11.79
N GLU A 231 5.34 6.20 -11.35
CA GLU A 231 6.28 6.91 -12.23
C GLU A 231 7.16 5.91 -13.01
N PRO A 232 7.26 6.02 -14.35
CA PRO A 232 8.11 5.14 -15.13
C PRO A 232 9.60 5.29 -14.79
N SER A 233 10.27 4.19 -14.47
CA SER A 233 11.70 4.17 -14.15
C SER A 233 12.44 3.06 -14.91
N PRO A 234 13.75 3.20 -15.20
CA PRO A 234 14.54 2.17 -15.84
C PRO A 234 14.81 1.01 -14.90
N LEU A 235 15.20 -0.14 -15.45
CA LEU A 235 15.72 -1.24 -14.64
C LEU A 235 16.97 -0.80 -13.89
N GLU A 236 17.02 -1.13 -12.61
CA GLU A 236 18.12 -0.88 -11.70
C GLU A 236 18.79 -2.18 -11.27
N ARG A 237 20.03 -2.09 -10.84
CA ARG A 237 20.78 -3.21 -10.32
C ARG A 237 21.09 -2.95 -8.86
N GLU A 238 20.64 -3.86 -8.03
CA GLU A 238 21.08 -3.86 -6.65
C GLU A 238 22.51 -4.33 -6.51
N PRO A 239 23.35 -3.60 -5.78
CA PRO A 239 24.76 -3.96 -5.63
C PRO A 239 24.99 -5.32 -4.97
N ASN A 240 24.12 -5.67 -4.04
CA ASN A 240 24.26 -6.82 -3.16
C ASN A 240 23.86 -8.14 -3.81
N CYS A 241 23.10 -8.11 -4.90
CA CYS A 241 22.84 -9.29 -5.70
C CYS A 241 22.89 -9.01 -7.19
N ALA A 242 23.03 -10.03 -8.00
CA ALA A 242 23.16 -9.89 -9.46
C ALA A 242 21.80 -9.63 -10.14
N SER A 243 20.76 -9.32 -9.37
CA SER A 243 19.42 -9.10 -9.91
C SER A 243 19.28 -7.71 -10.52
N TRP A 244 18.37 -7.64 -11.51
CA TRP A 244 17.93 -6.42 -12.14
C TRP A 244 16.42 -6.35 -12.00
N GLY A 245 15.92 -5.27 -11.44
CA GLY A 245 14.50 -5.08 -11.22
C GLY A 245 14.12 -3.62 -11.11
N ASN A 246 12.96 -3.38 -10.62
CA ASN A 246 12.47 -2.07 -10.22
C ASN A 246 11.11 -2.25 -9.51
N ASN A 247 10.80 -1.41 -8.56
CA ASN A 247 9.52 -1.41 -7.85
C ASN A 247 8.45 -0.52 -8.55
N THR A 248 8.54 -0.31 -9.85
CA THR A 248 7.58 0.50 -10.62
C THR A 248 6.62 -0.33 -11.47
N LEU A 249 5.47 0.25 -11.78
CA LEU A 249 4.49 -0.35 -12.69
C LEU A 249 4.97 -0.34 -14.15
N PHE A 250 5.81 0.63 -14.51
CA PHE A 250 6.24 0.88 -15.89
C PHE A 250 7.75 0.99 -15.98
N LEU A 251 8.34 0.17 -16.83
CA LEU A 251 9.75 0.30 -17.18
C LEU A 251 9.94 1.32 -18.29
N SER A 252 10.92 2.19 -18.12
CA SER A 252 11.23 3.22 -19.09
C SER A 252 12.63 3.06 -19.72
N ASP A 253 12.86 3.81 -20.80
CA ASP A 253 14.18 4.08 -21.31
C ASP A 253 14.82 5.29 -20.60
N ASN A 254 16.07 5.59 -20.95
CA ASN A 254 16.81 6.75 -20.41
C ASN A 254 16.17 8.11 -20.75
N ARG A 255 15.14 8.14 -21.59
CA ARG A 255 14.34 9.32 -21.92
C ARG A 255 12.98 9.30 -21.23
N ARG A 256 12.80 8.44 -20.21
CA ARG A 256 11.55 8.25 -19.45
C ARG A 256 10.35 7.84 -20.30
N ARG A 257 10.57 7.27 -21.49
CA ARG A 257 9.49 6.74 -22.31
C ARG A 257 9.19 5.31 -21.87
N ILE A 258 7.92 5.01 -21.63
CA ILE A 258 7.47 3.66 -21.24
C ILE A 258 7.88 2.66 -22.34
N ARG A 259 8.56 1.60 -21.92
CA ARG A 259 9.01 0.49 -22.75
C ARG A 259 8.23 -0.78 -22.49
N ALA A 260 7.89 -1.03 -21.23
CA ALA A 260 7.20 -2.24 -20.81
C ALA A 260 6.34 -1.99 -19.59
N ARG A 261 5.39 -2.87 -19.36
CA ARG A 261 4.63 -2.99 -18.12
C ARG A 261 5.16 -4.17 -17.32
N THR A 262 5.31 -4.00 -16.02
CA THR A 262 5.74 -5.07 -15.12
C THR A 262 4.60 -6.02 -14.80
N ALA A 263 4.89 -7.16 -14.20
CA ALA A 263 3.86 -8.08 -13.70
C ALA A 263 2.96 -7.39 -12.67
N THR A 264 3.53 -6.54 -11.83
CA THR A 264 2.82 -5.74 -10.82
C THR A 264 1.73 -4.85 -11.47
N TYR A 265 2.00 -4.26 -12.64
CA TYR A 265 0.96 -3.52 -13.38
C TYR A 265 -0.25 -4.40 -13.73
N TYR A 266 -0.01 -5.62 -14.21
CA TYR A 266 -1.11 -6.51 -14.60
C TYR A 266 -1.88 -7.03 -13.38
N GLY A 267 -1.19 -7.33 -12.28
CA GLY A 267 -1.79 -7.67 -10.99
C GLY A 267 -2.68 -6.53 -10.48
N ALA A 268 -2.15 -5.32 -10.40
CA ALA A 268 -2.89 -4.13 -9.98
C ALA A 268 -4.11 -3.84 -10.88
N ARG A 269 -3.98 -4.05 -12.18
CA ARG A 269 -5.10 -3.93 -13.12
C ARG A 269 -6.20 -4.95 -12.85
N LEU A 270 -5.86 -6.21 -12.52
CA LEU A 270 -6.85 -7.22 -12.15
C LEU A 270 -7.56 -6.82 -10.86
N LEU A 271 -6.83 -6.39 -9.85
CA LEU A 271 -7.41 -5.93 -8.58
C LEU A 271 -8.40 -4.79 -8.81
N THR A 272 -7.96 -3.73 -9.46
CA THR A 272 -8.74 -2.50 -9.58
C THR A 272 -9.88 -2.58 -10.60
N ARG A 273 -9.73 -3.36 -11.67
CA ARG A 273 -10.72 -3.42 -12.76
C ARG A 273 -11.63 -4.63 -12.71
N GLN A 274 -11.14 -5.77 -12.19
CA GLN A 274 -11.87 -7.01 -12.25
C GLN A 274 -12.33 -7.49 -10.87
N TRP A 275 -11.50 -7.38 -9.84
CA TRP A 275 -11.88 -7.81 -8.50
C TRP A 275 -12.77 -6.76 -7.80
N ILE A 276 -12.32 -5.51 -7.69
CA ILE A 276 -13.08 -4.41 -7.07
C ILE A 276 -14.15 -3.88 -8.04
N GLY A 277 -13.80 -3.60 -9.29
CA GLY A 277 -14.71 -2.99 -10.27
C GLY A 277 -14.86 -1.49 -10.07
N ALA A 278 -16.08 -0.97 -9.94
CA ALA A 278 -16.33 0.44 -9.70
C ALA A 278 -15.90 0.83 -8.28
N ALA A 279 -15.02 1.83 -8.17
CA ALA A 279 -14.26 2.10 -6.95
C ALA A 279 -14.82 3.21 -6.05
N ASP A 280 -15.96 3.81 -6.40
CA ASP A 280 -16.55 4.97 -5.72
C ASP A 280 -17.57 4.62 -4.63
N GLN A 281 -17.76 3.33 -4.37
CA GLN A 281 -18.76 2.84 -3.42
C GLN A 281 -18.19 1.78 -2.49
N PRO A 282 -18.67 1.67 -1.24
CA PRO A 282 -18.24 0.65 -0.30
C PRO A 282 -18.47 -0.78 -0.84
N HIS A 283 -17.55 -1.66 -0.51
CA HIS A 283 -17.62 -3.09 -0.79
C HIS A 283 -17.64 -3.84 0.54
N ASP A 284 -18.41 -4.89 0.63
CA ASP A 284 -18.37 -5.77 1.80
C ASP A 284 -17.28 -6.81 1.61
N VAL A 285 -16.34 -6.85 2.55
CA VAL A 285 -15.25 -7.84 2.58
C VAL A 285 -15.66 -9.01 3.46
N TYR A 286 -15.43 -10.21 2.98
CA TYR A 286 -15.77 -11.44 3.70
C TYR A 286 -14.53 -12.29 3.94
N SER A 287 -14.54 -13.07 5.01
CA SER A 287 -13.48 -14.04 5.26
C SER A 287 -13.57 -15.20 4.28
N GLY A 288 -12.51 -15.46 3.56
CA GLY A 288 -12.32 -16.66 2.75
C GLY A 288 -11.80 -17.81 3.62
N HIS A 289 -12.47 -18.95 3.61
CA HIS A 289 -11.95 -20.15 4.25
C HIS A 289 -11.52 -21.16 3.18
N LEU A 290 -10.31 -21.70 3.34
CA LEU A 290 -9.75 -22.70 2.44
C LEU A 290 -9.75 -24.07 3.11
N ASP A 291 -10.30 -25.06 2.44
CA ASP A 291 -10.29 -26.45 2.89
C ASP A 291 -8.95 -27.12 2.52
N LEU A 292 -7.87 -26.48 2.98
CA LEU A 292 -6.48 -26.95 2.84
C LEU A 292 -5.86 -27.05 4.23
N ALA A 293 -4.99 -28.05 4.42
CA ALA A 293 -4.38 -28.32 5.71
C ALA A 293 -2.87 -28.40 5.64
N GLY A 294 -2.21 -28.20 6.78
CA GLY A 294 -0.76 -28.31 6.91
C GLY A 294 -0.02 -27.29 6.04
N LYS A 295 1.08 -27.73 5.44
CA LYS A 295 1.93 -26.87 4.60
C LYS A 295 1.23 -26.32 3.34
N ASP A 296 0.15 -26.96 2.90
CA ASP A 296 -0.56 -26.55 1.68
C ASP A 296 -1.49 -25.36 1.94
N ALA A 297 -1.83 -25.09 3.20
CA ALA A 297 -2.71 -23.98 3.58
C ALA A 297 -2.18 -22.59 3.15
N ALA A 298 -0.86 -22.41 3.13
CA ALA A 298 -0.23 -21.17 2.73
C ALA A 298 -0.07 -21.00 1.20
N LEU A 299 -0.27 -22.10 0.43
CA LEU A 299 -0.05 -22.10 -1.02
C LEU A 299 -1.14 -21.37 -1.81
N VAL A 300 -2.31 -21.21 -1.22
CA VAL A 300 -3.44 -20.56 -1.89
C VAL A 300 -4.04 -19.50 -0.95
N SER A 301 -4.43 -18.38 -1.49
CA SER A 301 -5.22 -17.35 -0.78
C SER A 301 -6.54 -17.11 -1.50
N ALA A 302 -7.57 -16.73 -0.75
CA ALA A 302 -8.90 -16.46 -1.27
C ALA A 302 -9.53 -15.24 -0.57
N TYR A 303 -9.91 -14.24 -1.34
CA TYR A 303 -10.46 -12.99 -0.85
C TYR A 303 -11.81 -12.69 -1.53
N PRO A 304 -12.93 -13.06 -0.92
CA PRO A 304 -14.26 -12.78 -1.43
C PRO A 304 -14.73 -11.39 -1.02
N ILE A 305 -15.36 -10.70 -1.96
CA ILE A 305 -16.05 -9.43 -1.71
C ILE A 305 -17.44 -9.44 -2.34
N LEU A 306 -18.38 -8.74 -1.73
CA LEU A 306 -19.64 -8.38 -2.35
C LEU A 306 -19.55 -6.94 -2.85
N ARG A 307 -19.73 -6.76 -4.15
CA ARG A 307 -19.68 -5.45 -4.78
C ARG A 307 -20.98 -4.67 -4.56
N PRO A 308 -20.95 -3.33 -4.66
CA PRO A 308 -22.14 -2.49 -4.53
C PRO A 308 -23.29 -2.84 -5.49
N ASN A 309 -22.97 -3.45 -6.63
CA ASN A 309 -23.95 -3.91 -7.61
C ASN A 309 -24.56 -5.30 -7.30
N GLY A 310 -24.26 -5.86 -6.14
CA GLY A 310 -24.75 -7.16 -5.69
C GLY A 310 -24.03 -8.37 -6.31
N LEU A 311 -22.96 -8.16 -7.06
CA LEU A 311 -22.16 -9.26 -7.63
C LEU A 311 -21.03 -9.67 -6.67
N TRP A 312 -20.88 -10.97 -6.50
CA TRP A 312 -19.73 -11.53 -5.82
C TRP A 312 -18.49 -11.49 -6.70
N SER A 313 -17.36 -11.20 -6.10
CA SER A 313 -16.06 -11.27 -6.71
C SER A 313 -15.09 -11.98 -5.78
N VAL A 314 -14.35 -12.96 -6.30
CA VAL A 314 -13.39 -13.72 -5.50
C VAL A 314 -12.02 -13.63 -6.15
N LEU A 315 -11.06 -13.09 -5.41
CA LEU A 315 -9.65 -13.12 -5.79
C LEU A 315 -9.06 -14.43 -5.27
N LEU A 316 -8.55 -15.25 -6.17
CA LEU A 316 -7.84 -16.50 -5.85
C LEU A 316 -6.38 -16.34 -6.27
N ILE A 317 -5.47 -16.62 -5.35
CA ILE A 317 -4.02 -16.53 -5.59
C ILE A 317 -3.41 -17.90 -5.35
N ASN A 318 -2.81 -18.46 -6.39
CA ASN A 318 -2.02 -19.68 -6.32
C ASN A 318 -0.53 -19.32 -6.26
N LYS A 319 0.11 -19.61 -5.13
CA LYS A 319 1.55 -19.39 -4.87
C LYS A 319 2.40 -20.63 -5.12
N ASP A 320 1.78 -21.75 -5.47
CA ASP A 320 2.49 -22.98 -5.80
C ASP A 320 3.06 -22.92 -7.23
N PRO A 321 4.37 -22.92 -7.42
CA PRO A 321 4.97 -22.88 -8.75
C PRO A 321 4.82 -24.19 -9.53
N ASN A 322 4.42 -25.28 -8.90
CA ASN A 322 4.46 -26.63 -9.46
C ASN A 322 3.08 -27.25 -9.67
N GLN A 323 2.04 -26.71 -9.03
CA GLN A 323 0.73 -27.36 -9.03
C GLN A 323 -0.40 -26.38 -9.38
N GLU A 324 -1.30 -26.83 -10.24
CA GLU A 324 -2.60 -26.19 -10.46
C GLU A 324 -3.61 -26.72 -9.44
N TRP A 325 -4.41 -25.82 -8.88
CA TRP A 325 -5.44 -26.14 -7.90
C TRP A 325 -6.82 -25.99 -8.54
N VAL A 326 -7.69 -26.97 -8.28
CA VAL A 326 -9.09 -26.90 -8.67
C VAL A 326 -9.89 -26.27 -7.54
N ALA A 327 -10.41 -25.07 -7.76
CA ALA A 327 -11.22 -24.36 -6.79
C ALA A 327 -12.71 -24.72 -6.94
N ARG A 328 -13.36 -25.06 -5.82
CA ARG A 328 -14.81 -25.17 -5.70
C ARG A 328 -15.30 -24.14 -4.70
N ILE A 329 -16.07 -23.18 -5.15
CA ILE A 329 -16.54 -22.06 -4.34
C ILE A 329 -17.93 -22.41 -3.79
N ARG A 330 -18.10 -22.27 -2.47
CA ARG A 330 -19.38 -22.36 -1.77
C ARG A 330 -19.54 -21.18 -0.83
N PHE A 331 -20.74 -20.72 -0.65
CA PHE A 331 -21.09 -19.70 0.33
C PHE A 331 -21.78 -20.39 1.50
N THR A 332 -21.41 -20.00 2.72
CA THR A 332 -22.02 -20.54 3.93
C THR A 332 -22.63 -19.37 4.71
N GLY A 333 -23.94 -19.43 4.95
CA GLY A 333 -24.65 -18.42 5.75
C GLY A 333 -24.12 -18.42 7.19
N ILE A 334 -23.85 -17.22 7.73
CA ILE A 334 -23.29 -17.06 9.08
C ILE A 334 -24.33 -17.46 10.14
N ASP A 335 -25.60 -17.13 9.91
CA ASP A 335 -26.67 -17.31 10.91
C ASP A 335 -27.27 -18.71 10.90
N ASP A 336 -27.37 -19.33 9.74
CA ASP A 336 -28.13 -20.61 9.56
C ASP A 336 -27.27 -21.78 9.06
N GLY A 337 -25.99 -21.54 8.78
CA GLY A 337 -25.08 -22.54 8.24
C GLY A 337 -25.46 -23.08 6.86
N ARG A 338 -26.41 -22.43 6.19
CA ARG A 338 -26.91 -22.89 4.89
C ARG A 338 -25.81 -22.75 3.84
N VAL A 339 -25.54 -23.82 3.12
CA VAL A 339 -24.56 -23.85 2.06
C VAL A 339 -25.24 -23.58 0.73
N GLU A 340 -24.75 -22.55 0.02
CA GLU A 340 -25.16 -22.26 -1.34
C GLU A 340 -23.96 -22.33 -2.29
N PHE A 341 -24.20 -22.83 -3.48
CA PHE A 341 -23.21 -22.87 -4.53
C PHE A 341 -23.44 -21.73 -5.51
N LEU A 342 -22.36 -21.25 -6.08
CA LEU A 342 -22.41 -20.25 -7.16
C LEU A 342 -23.32 -20.78 -8.29
N ARG A 343 -24.31 -19.98 -8.68
CA ARG A 343 -25.25 -20.31 -9.74
C ARG A 343 -25.18 -19.24 -10.82
N GLY A 344 -25.23 -19.65 -12.08
CA GLY A 344 -25.20 -18.77 -13.23
C GLY A 344 -23.80 -18.66 -13.88
N PRO A 345 -23.67 -17.82 -14.88
CA PRO A 345 -22.39 -17.60 -15.55
C PRO A 345 -21.41 -16.89 -14.61
N ALA A 346 -20.14 -17.28 -14.67
CA ALA A 346 -19.06 -16.63 -13.97
C ALA A 346 -18.02 -16.12 -14.98
N ASP A 347 -17.60 -14.87 -14.83
CA ASP A 347 -16.47 -14.33 -15.57
C ASP A 347 -15.17 -14.73 -14.88
N LEU A 348 -14.25 -15.33 -15.63
CA LEU A 348 -12.93 -15.71 -15.15
C LEU A 348 -11.86 -14.84 -15.78
N TYR A 349 -11.10 -14.14 -14.94
CA TYR A 349 -9.93 -13.37 -15.35
C TYR A 349 -8.70 -14.02 -14.74
N GLN A 350 -7.69 -14.26 -15.54
CA GLN A 350 -6.48 -14.96 -15.09
C GLN A 350 -5.22 -14.19 -15.49
N PHE A 351 -4.25 -14.18 -14.57
CA PHE A 351 -2.90 -13.72 -14.82
C PHE A 351 -1.90 -14.73 -14.24
N SER A 352 -1.04 -15.28 -15.07
CA SER A 352 -0.12 -16.36 -14.69
C SER A 352 1.10 -16.38 -15.61
N ALA A 353 1.98 -17.36 -15.42
CA ALA A 353 3.13 -17.62 -16.28
C ALA A 353 2.73 -17.89 -17.77
N ALA A 354 1.46 -18.19 -18.05
CA ALA A 354 0.96 -18.31 -19.41
C ALA A 354 0.79 -16.94 -20.10
N GLN A 355 0.49 -15.89 -19.34
CA GLN A 355 0.28 -14.54 -19.86
C GLN A 355 1.51 -13.65 -19.72
N TYR A 356 2.37 -13.90 -18.74
CA TYR A 356 3.55 -13.08 -18.46
C TYR A 356 4.75 -13.97 -18.14
N ARG A 357 5.89 -13.65 -18.73
CA ARG A 357 7.16 -14.33 -18.43
C ARG A 357 8.29 -13.32 -18.50
N TRP A 358 8.98 -13.14 -17.40
CA TRP A 358 10.19 -12.33 -17.34
C TRP A 358 11.38 -13.08 -17.96
N ARG A 359 12.17 -12.40 -18.77
CA ARG A 359 13.43 -12.89 -19.33
C ARG A 359 14.59 -12.12 -18.76
N THR A 360 15.38 -12.78 -17.95
CA THR A 360 16.57 -12.20 -17.33
C THR A 360 17.68 -12.06 -18.35
N ALA A 361 18.14 -10.83 -18.57
CA ALA A 361 19.24 -10.51 -19.48
C ALA A 361 20.03 -9.27 -18.99
N GLY A 362 20.24 -9.16 -17.67
CA GLY A 362 20.85 -7.99 -17.02
C GLY A 362 20.05 -6.72 -17.32
N LYS A 363 20.73 -5.64 -17.67
CA LYS A 363 20.08 -4.37 -18.06
C LYS A 363 19.07 -4.48 -19.22
N ARG A 364 19.14 -5.56 -20.00
CA ARG A 364 18.23 -5.84 -21.14
C ARG A 364 17.11 -6.81 -20.79
N SER A 365 16.93 -7.10 -19.51
CA SER A 365 15.82 -7.93 -19.08
C SER A 365 14.48 -7.30 -19.49
N HIS A 366 13.52 -8.13 -19.84
CA HIS A 366 12.22 -7.69 -20.38
C HIS A 366 11.16 -8.78 -20.21
N SER A 367 9.89 -8.39 -20.32
CA SER A 367 8.80 -9.34 -20.50
C SER A 367 8.83 -10.01 -21.88
N ALA A 368 8.56 -11.30 -21.95
CA ALA A 368 8.57 -12.05 -23.20
C ALA A 368 7.40 -11.71 -24.16
N ARG A 369 6.44 -10.88 -23.70
CA ARG A 369 5.18 -10.59 -24.40
C ARG A 369 4.89 -9.11 -24.63
N ASP A 370 5.83 -8.22 -24.31
CA ASP A 370 5.77 -6.80 -24.69
C ASP A 370 6.40 -6.54 -26.05
#